data_464da0b5047bf741bce4429b4ed6f395
#
_entry.id   464da0b5047bf741bce4429b4ed6f395
#
_cell.length_a   1.000
_cell.length_b   1.000
_cell.length_c   1.000
_cell.angle_alpha   90.00
_cell.angle_beta   90.00
_cell.angle_gamma   90.00
#
_symmetry.space_group_name_H-M   'P 1'
#
loop_
_entity.id
_entity.type
_entity.pdbx_description
1 polymer ?
#
loop_
_entity_poly.entity_id
_entity_poly.type
_entity_poly.pdbx_seq_one_letter_code
_entity_poly.pdbx_strand_id
1 'polypeptide(L)'
;LKTARFDGRTSQLERDEILMSDEFDALVLQIRTGCEGLNLQRFSEVYFVTPNWNPAVEDQAVARCHRIGQESEIDVFSFKMESFDDENFTKTLDKYVKDVQRFKRTEAKILEPEELGEELEDKCAICLSPQHEHTHCRLDCGHCFHHKCIHTWFKRGQGCPLCRQ
;
A
#
# COMPACT_ATOMS: atom_id res chain seq x y z
N LEU A 1 18.88 -11.99 23.75
CA LEU A 1 17.91 -11.00 23.29
C LEU A 1 16.70 -11.01 24.20
N LYS A 2 16.43 -9.93 24.91
CA LYS A 2 15.20 -9.74 25.67
C LYS A 2 14.12 -9.24 24.74
N THR A 3 12.97 -9.91 24.69
CA THR A 3 11.86 -9.54 23.79
C THR A 3 10.61 -9.19 24.58
N ALA A 4 9.93 -8.13 24.16
CA ALA A 4 8.57 -7.82 24.63
C ALA A 4 7.56 -8.11 23.51
N ARG A 5 6.33 -8.40 23.90
CA ARG A 5 5.21 -8.65 22.98
C ARG A 5 4.10 -7.65 23.24
N PHE A 6 3.56 -7.11 22.14
CA PHE A 6 2.52 -6.09 22.17
C PHE A 6 1.44 -6.46 21.13
N ASP A 7 0.35 -7.00 21.60
CA ASP A 7 -0.78 -7.42 20.76
C ASP A 7 -2.13 -7.02 21.36
N GLY A 8 -3.22 -7.49 20.74
CA GLY A 8 -4.58 -7.19 21.20
C GLY A 8 -4.94 -7.73 22.59
N ARG A 9 -4.09 -8.59 23.18
CA ARG A 9 -4.30 -9.17 24.53
C ARG A 9 -3.51 -8.40 25.59
N THR A 10 -2.54 -7.59 25.20
CA THR A 10 -1.73 -6.79 26.12
C THR A 10 -2.59 -5.70 26.73
N SER A 11 -2.72 -5.67 28.05
CA SER A 11 -3.48 -4.66 28.78
C SER A 11 -2.86 -3.26 28.63
N GLN A 12 -3.63 -2.20 28.90
CA GLN A 12 -3.12 -0.83 28.77
C GLN A 12 -1.95 -0.57 29.73
N LEU A 13 -1.99 -1.09 30.94
CA LEU A 13 -0.90 -0.95 31.92
C LEU A 13 0.39 -1.62 31.42
N GLU A 14 0.29 -2.86 30.93
CA GLU A 14 1.43 -3.56 30.34
C GLU A 14 2.01 -2.85 29.11
N ARG A 15 1.15 -2.22 28.30
CA ARG A 15 1.58 -1.41 27.14
C ARG A 15 2.43 -0.24 27.58
N ASP A 16 1.96 0.49 28.58
CA ASP A 16 2.66 1.66 29.11
C ASP A 16 4.01 1.24 29.75
N GLU A 17 4.04 0.12 30.48
CA GLU A 17 5.28 -0.45 31.05
C GLU A 17 6.28 -0.85 29.95
N ILE A 18 5.82 -1.54 28.89
CA ILE A 18 6.67 -1.93 27.75
C ILE A 18 7.26 -0.70 27.06
N LEU A 19 6.46 0.34 26.86
CA LEU A 19 6.91 1.55 26.17
C LEU A 19 7.85 2.41 26.99
N MET A 20 7.72 2.40 28.31
CA MET A 20 8.58 3.14 29.23
C MET A 20 9.87 2.38 29.60
N SER A 21 9.93 1.08 29.34
CA SER A 21 11.08 0.24 29.68
C SER A 21 12.09 0.19 28.55
N ASP A 22 13.36 0.44 28.88
CA ASP A 22 14.51 0.26 28.00
C ASP A 22 15.13 -1.15 28.07
N GLU A 23 14.47 -2.07 28.77
CA GLU A 23 15.01 -3.41 29.04
C GLU A 23 14.93 -4.38 27.86
N PHE A 24 14.23 -4.03 26.78
CA PHE A 24 13.99 -4.93 25.65
C PHE A 24 14.84 -4.58 24.44
N ASP A 25 15.49 -5.60 23.89
CA ASP A 25 16.27 -5.50 22.65
C ASP A 25 15.36 -5.55 21.42
N ALA A 26 14.20 -6.24 21.50
CA ALA A 26 13.26 -6.36 20.42
C ALA A 26 11.81 -6.32 20.90
N LEU A 27 10.95 -5.68 20.11
CA LEU A 27 9.51 -5.57 20.34
C LEU A 27 8.74 -6.27 19.24
N VAL A 28 7.98 -7.31 19.60
CA VAL A 28 7.09 -8.03 18.67
C VAL A 28 5.71 -7.38 18.69
N LEU A 29 5.33 -6.75 17.60
CA LEU A 29 4.08 -6.01 17.45
C LEU A 29 3.12 -6.69 16.48
N GLN A 30 1.83 -6.73 16.84
CA GLN A 30 0.79 -6.93 15.85
C GLN A 30 0.57 -5.61 15.10
N ILE A 31 0.75 -5.60 13.77
CA ILE A 31 0.76 -4.36 12.97
C ILE A 31 -0.48 -3.47 13.18
N ARG A 32 -1.66 -4.04 13.32
CA ARG A 32 -2.90 -3.28 13.57
C ARG A 32 -2.90 -2.58 14.93
N THR A 33 -2.37 -3.22 15.95
CA THR A 33 -2.28 -2.67 17.31
C THR A 33 -1.16 -1.64 17.42
N GLY A 34 -0.05 -1.85 16.68
CA GLY A 34 1.12 -0.96 16.67
C GLY A 34 0.93 0.33 15.88
N CYS A 35 -0.10 0.44 15.04
CA CYS A 35 -0.37 1.66 14.26
C CYS A 35 -0.98 2.80 15.07
N GLU A 36 -1.47 2.54 16.32
CA GLU A 36 -2.15 3.53 17.13
C GLU A 36 -1.17 4.28 18.07
N GLY A 37 -0.68 5.43 17.61
CA GLY A 37 -0.05 6.45 18.47
C GLY A 37 1.28 6.13 19.14
N LEU A 38 1.84 4.94 18.96
CA LEU A 38 3.06 4.52 19.62
C LEU A 38 4.28 5.35 19.19
N ASN A 39 5.18 5.64 20.13
CA ASN A 39 6.48 6.20 19.85
C ASN A 39 7.53 5.09 19.93
N LEU A 40 8.11 4.74 18.78
CA LEU A 40 9.08 3.66 18.65
C LEU A 40 10.46 4.17 18.15
N GLN A 41 10.77 5.45 18.39
CA GLN A 41 12.01 6.10 17.93
C GLN A 41 13.29 5.41 18.39
N ARG A 42 13.25 4.66 19.49
CA ARG A 42 14.43 3.94 20.01
C ARG A 42 14.85 2.76 19.13
N PHE A 43 13.98 2.31 18.20
CA PHE A 43 14.28 1.20 17.30
C PHE A 43 14.71 1.75 15.94
N SER A 44 15.83 1.24 15.43
CA SER A 44 16.39 1.58 14.12
C SER A 44 16.16 0.49 13.07
N GLU A 45 15.64 -0.67 13.46
CA GLU A 45 15.37 -1.78 12.57
C GLU A 45 13.90 -2.20 12.65
N VAL A 46 13.28 -2.42 11.49
CA VAL A 46 11.87 -2.86 11.37
C VAL A 46 11.81 -4.12 10.52
N TYR A 47 11.22 -5.17 11.07
CA TYR A 47 11.11 -6.47 10.42
C TYR A 47 9.65 -6.82 10.14
N PHE A 48 9.25 -6.87 8.87
CA PHE A 48 7.95 -7.40 8.46
C PHE A 48 8.04 -8.89 8.20
N VAL A 49 7.45 -9.70 9.07
CA VAL A 49 7.45 -11.17 8.95
C VAL A 49 6.52 -11.63 7.84
N THR A 50 5.43 -10.92 7.61
CA THR A 50 4.48 -11.16 6.51
C THR A 50 4.06 -9.83 5.89
N PRO A 51 3.89 -9.76 4.55
CA PRO A 51 3.44 -8.53 3.91
C PRO A 51 1.97 -8.23 4.26
N ASN A 52 1.64 -6.96 4.44
CA ASN A 52 0.26 -6.51 4.65
C ASN A 52 -0.43 -6.24 3.30
N TRP A 53 -1.73 -6.51 3.21
CA TRP A 53 -2.54 -6.21 2.01
C TRP A 53 -2.59 -4.72 1.64
N ASN A 54 -2.47 -3.85 2.66
CA ASN A 54 -2.45 -2.41 2.48
C ASN A 54 -1.04 -1.87 2.76
N PRO A 55 -0.32 -1.36 1.73
CA PRO A 55 1.02 -0.83 1.91
C PRO A 55 1.07 0.37 2.87
N ALA A 56 0.02 1.19 2.94
CA ALA A 56 -0.03 2.32 3.86
C ALA A 56 0.06 1.91 5.33
N VAL A 57 -0.37 0.70 5.69
CA VAL A 57 -0.24 0.17 7.05
C VAL A 57 1.22 -0.15 7.38
N GLU A 58 1.99 -0.68 6.42
CA GLU A 58 3.43 -0.88 6.58
C GLU A 58 4.16 0.46 6.70
N ASP A 59 3.82 1.43 5.83
CA ASP A 59 4.40 2.77 5.84
C ASP A 59 4.10 3.51 7.16
N GLN A 60 2.89 3.39 7.70
CA GLN A 60 2.53 3.91 9.02
C GLN A 60 3.33 3.25 10.15
N ALA A 61 3.58 1.95 10.10
CA ALA A 61 4.37 1.25 11.10
C ALA A 61 5.83 1.75 11.09
N VAL A 62 6.45 1.91 9.91
CA VAL A 62 7.79 2.50 9.77
C VAL A 62 7.84 3.93 10.31
N ALA A 63 6.81 4.74 10.02
CA ALA A 63 6.70 6.11 10.50
C ALA A 63 6.60 6.24 12.03
N ARG A 64 6.37 5.15 12.78
CA ARG A 64 6.46 5.15 14.25
C ARG A 64 7.91 5.16 14.77
N CYS A 65 8.83 4.60 13.98
CA CYS A 65 10.27 4.66 14.26
C CYS A 65 10.89 5.93 13.64
N HIS A 66 10.47 6.29 12.43
CA HIS A 66 10.98 7.45 11.70
C HIS A 66 10.23 8.73 12.09
N ARG A 67 10.65 9.37 13.18
CA ARG A 67 10.07 10.61 13.71
C ARG A 67 11.13 11.65 14.01
N ILE A 68 10.72 12.90 14.23
CA ILE A 68 11.58 13.98 14.71
C ILE A 68 12.24 13.54 16.01
N GLY A 69 13.58 13.54 16.04
CA GLY A 69 14.38 13.05 17.16
C GLY A 69 14.97 11.64 16.96
N GLN A 70 14.71 10.98 15.83
CA GLN A 70 15.43 9.78 15.43
C GLN A 70 16.81 10.20 14.88
N GLU A 71 17.87 9.68 15.48
CA GLU A 71 19.26 10.01 15.13
C GLU A 71 19.91 8.95 14.22
N SER A 72 19.29 7.76 14.13
CA SER A 72 19.79 6.65 13.33
C SER A 72 19.00 6.49 12.04
N GLU A 73 19.65 5.95 11.00
CA GLU A 73 18.94 5.46 9.81
C GLU A 73 18.04 4.30 10.21
N ILE A 74 16.88 4.20 9.54
CA ILE A 74 15.92 3.14 9.78
C ILE A 74 16.05 2.08 8.70
N ASP A 75 16.49 0.89 9.08
CA ASP A 75 16.55 -0.27 8.21
C ASP A 75 15.23 -1.05 8.23
N VAL A 76 14.67 -1.31 7.04
CA VAL A 76 13.39 -2.02 6.90
C VAL A 76 13.60 -3.33 6.16
N PHE A 77 13.35 -4.43 6.86
CA PHE A 77 13.48 -5.79 6.34
C PHE A 77 12.09 -6.42 6.12
N SER A 78 11.91 -7.07 4.99
CA SER A 78 10.68 -7.84 4.70
C SER A 78 11.03 -9.28 4.36
N PHE A 79 10.54 -10.21 5.16
CA PHE A 79 10.62 -11.63 4.84
C PHE A 79 9.62 -11.95 3.72
N LYS A 80 10.00 -12.87 2.86
CA LYS A 80 9.15 -13.36 1.75
C LYS A 80 9.22 -14.87 1.71
N MET A 81 8.07 -15.48 1.60
CA MET A 81 7.99 -16.90 1.31
C MET A 81 8.32 -17.11 -0.17
N GLU A 82 9.34 -17.93 -0.45
CA GLU A 82 9.66 -18.40 -1.81
C GLU A 82 9.16 -19.82 -2.01
N SER A 83 8.79 -20.17 -3.24
CA SER A 83 8.42 -21.52 -3.59
C SER A 83 9.68 -22.36 -3.75
N PHE A 84 9.71 -23.56 -3.16
CA PHE A 84 10.79 -24.52 -3.33
C PHE A 84 10.69 -25.29 -4.65
N ASP A 85 9.58 -25.18 -5.39
CA ASP A 85 9.31 -25.88 -6.66
C ASP A 85 9.37 -24.90 -7.82
N ASP A 86 10.52 -24.83 -8.51
CA ASP A 86 10.71 -24.02 -9.70
C ASP A 86 9.93 -24.55 -10.93
N GLU A 87 9.51 -25.81 -10.94
CA GLU A 87 8.83 -26.44 -12.07
C GLU A 87 7.32 -26.13 -12.15
N ASN A 88 6.69 -25.86 -11.04
CA ASN A 88 5.29 -25.44 -10.98
C ASN A 88 5.18 -24.01 -10.52
N PHE A 89 5.12 -23.07 -11.42
CA PHE A 89 4.95 -21.61 -11.26
C PHE A 89 3.79 -21.19 -10.31
N THR A 90 3.69 -21.79 -9.15
CA THR A 90 2.71 -21.40 -8.13
C THR A 90 3.21 -20.14 -7.42
N LYS A 91 2.61 -19.03 -7.80
CA LYS A 91 2.85 -17.73 -7.19
C LYS A 91 2.55 -17.84 -5.68
N THR A 92 3.55 -17.62 -4.85
CA THR A 92 3.35 -17.62 -3.39
C THR A 92 2.39 -16.49 -2.98
N LEU A 93 1.71 -16.66 -1.85
CA LEU A 93 0.81 -15.65 -1.31
C LEU A 93 1.54 -14.31 -1.10
N ASP A 94 2.76 -14.34 -0.58
CA ASP A 94 3.55 -13.14 -0.34
C ASP A 94 3.88 -12.40 -1.63
N LYS A 95 4.21 -13.14 -2.69
CA LYS A 95 4.44 -12.55 -4.02
C LYS A 95 3.16 -11.90 -4.56
N TYR A 96 2.02 -12.56 -4.38
CA TYR A 96 0.73 -12.00 -4.79
C TYR A 96 0.39 -10.72 -4.01
N VAL A 97 0.56 -10.73 -2.68
CA VAL A 97 0.32 -9.55 -1.84
C VAL A 97 1.24 -8.38 -2.26
N LYS A 98 2.52 -8.64 -2.53
CA LYS A 98 3.46 -7.61 -2.99
C LYS A 98 3.09 -7.02 -4.36
N ASP A 99 2.57 -7.82 -5.27
CA ASP A 99 2.08 -7.30 -6.57
C ASP A 99 0.84 -6.41 -6.36
N VAL A 100 -0.09 -6.80 -5.50
CA VAL A 100 -1.25 -5.97 -5.12
C VAL A 100 -0.80 -4.67 -4.43
N GLN A 101 0.21 -4.71 -3.57
CA GLN A 101 0.78 -3.51 -2.96
C GLN A 101 1.39 -2.57 -4.01
N ARG A 102 2.15 -3.11 -4.97
CA ARG A 102 2.72 -2.31 -6.07
C ARG A 102 1.62 -1.60 -6.86
N PHE A 103 0.58 -2.34 -7.23
CA PHE A 103 -0.57 -1.79 -7.93
C PHE A 103 -1.21 -0.63 -7.14
N LYS A 104 -1.49 -0.83 -5.85
CA LYS A 104 -2.05 0.22 -4.98
C LYS A 104 -1.15 1.44 -4.85
N ARG A 105 0.17 1.26 -4.76
CA ARG A 105 1.13 2.39 -4.69
C ARG A 105 1.16 3.17 -6.00
N THR A 106 1.04 2.49 -7.15
CA THR A 106 0.96 3.14 -8.45
C THR A 106 -0.32 3.95 -8.58
N GLU A 107 -1.47 3.38 -8.18
CA GLU A 107 -2.73 4.12 -8.16
C GLU A 107 -2.70 5.32 -7.20
N ALA A 108 -2.08 5.18 -6.02
CA ALA A 108 -1.95 6.28 -5.06
C ALA A 108 -1.08 7.42 -5.61
N LYS A 109 0.02 7.12 -6.31
CA LYS A 109 0.86 8.12 -6.99
C LYS A 109 0.10 8.86 -8.10
N ILE A 110 -0.79 8.17 -8.81
CA ILE A 110 -1.65 8.79 -9.84
C ILE A 110 -2.59 9.84 -9.22
N LEU A 111 -2.84 9.80 -7.92
CA LEU A 111 -3.69 10.77 -7.20
C LEU A 111 -2.90 11.98 -6.63
N GLU A 112 -1.57 11.99 -6.72
CA GLU A 112 -0.76 13.14 -6.33
C GLU A 112 -0.73 14.17 -7.48
N PRO A 113 -1.12 15.44 -7.25
CA PRO A 113 -1.40 16.41 -8.34
C PRO A 113 -0.19 16.86 -9.15
N GLU A 114 1.03 16.62 -8.67
CA GLU A 114 2.24 17.24 -9.24
C GLU A 114 2.86 16.48 -10.43
N GLU A 115 2.50 15.21 -10.66
CA GLU A 115 3.01 14.42 -11.80
C GLU A 115 1.93 14.08 -12.85
N LEU A 116 0.72 14.63 -12.71
CA LEU A 116 -0.46 14.30 -13.54
C LEU A 116 -0.54 15.04 -14.88
N GLY A 117 0.48 15.83 -15.24
CA GLY A 117 0.39 16.72 -16.40
C GLY A 117 0.38 16.04 -17.76
N GLU A 118 1.05 14.90 -17.96
CA GLU A 118 1.29 14.42 -19.33
C GLU A 118 0.90 12.95 -19.61
N GLU A 119 0.81 12.05 -18.63
CA GLU A 119 0.56 10.62 -18.88
C GLU A 119 -0.91 10.15 -18.79
N LEU A 120 -1.82 10.97 -18.24
CA LEU A 120 -3.24 10.59 -18.06
C LEU A 120 -4.12 10.92 -19.27
N GLU A 121 -3.69 11.80 -20.16
CA GLU A 121 -4.48 12.13 -21.36
C GLU A 121 -4.61 10.94 -22.32
N ASP A 122 -3.72 9.95 -22.23
CA ASP A 122 -3.66 8.83 -23.17
C ASP A 122 -4.22 7.51 -22.63
N LYS A 123 -4.85 7.46 -21.43
CA LYS A 123 -5.40 6.21 -20.88
C LYS A 123 -6.92 6.23 -20.77
N CYS A 124 -7.54 5.14 -21.18
CA CYS A 124 -8.99 4.96 -21.01
C CYS A 124 -9.34 4.73 -19.53
N ALA A 125 -10.11 5.62 -18.91
CA ALA A 125 -10.48 5.53 -17.48
C ALA A 125 -11.36 4.31 -17.12
N ILE A 126 -11.86 3.57 -18.10
CA ILE A 126 -12.66 2.35 -17.85
C ILE A 126 -11.79 1.11 -17.74
N CYS A 127 -10.77 0.94 -18.60
CA CYS A 127 -9.93 -0.25 -18.65
C CYS A 127 -8.47 0.04 -18.30
N LEU A 128 -8.09 1.32 -18.07
CA LEU A 128 -6.76 1.81 -17.73
C LEU A 128 -5.66 1.48 -18.77
N SER A 129 -6.06 1.04 -19.95
CA SER A 129 -5.14 0.78 -21.06
C SER A 129 -4.93 2.03 -21.91
N PRO A 130 -3.75 2.17 -22.58
CA PRO A 130 -3.48 3.30 -23.47
C PRO A 130 -4.54 3.45 -24.55
N GLN A 131 -4.88 4.69 -24.88
CA GLN A 131 -5.80 5.03 -25.96
C GLN A 131 -4.98 5.17 -27.25
N HIS A 132 -5.21 4.30 -28.22
CA HIS A 132 -4.63 4.44 -29.56
C HIS A 132 -5.55 5.29 -30.41
N GLU A 133 -5.00 6.17 -31.27
CA GLU A 133 -5.72 7.21 -32.03
C GLU A 133 -6.95 6.73 -32.82
N HIS A 134 -7.03 5.45 -33.20
CA HIS A 134 -8.13 4.90 -33.99
C HIS A 134 -9.20 4.16 -33.20
N THR A 135 -9.13 4.11 -31.87
CA THR A 135 -10.02 3.28 -31.03
C THR A 135 -10.75 4.04 -29.93
N HIS A 136 -10.54 5.35 -29.86
CA HIS A 136 -11.15 6.18 -28.82
C HIS A 136 -12.37 6.98 -29.34
N CYS A 137 -13.25 7.29 -28.41
CA CYS A 137 -14.42 8.13 -28.59
C CYS A 137 -14.37 9.24 -27.53
N ARG A 138 -14.51 10.49 -27.96
CA ARG A 138 -14.64 11.66 -27.10
C ARG A 138 -16.11 11.97 -26.89
N LEU A 139 -16.55 12.10 -25.64
CA LEU A 139 -17.90 12.53 -25.28
C LEU A 139 -18.04 14.07 -25.36
N ASP A 140 -19.26 14.59 -25.37
CA ASP A 140 -19.54 16.03 -25.39
C ASP A 140 -18.94 16.79 -24.21
N CYS A 141 -18.75 16.11 -23.06
CA CYS A 141 -18.06 16.65 -21.88
C CYS A 141 -16.53 16.67 -22.00
N GLY A 142 -15.97 16.27 -23.14
CA GLY A 142 -14.53 16.28 -23.43
C GLY A 142 -13.74 15.03 -23.00
N HIS A 143 -14.31 14.14 -22.19
CA HIS A 143 -13.64 12.92 -21.72
C HIS A 143 -13.54 11.86 -22.82
N CYS A 144 -12.39 11.18 -22.90
CA CYS A 144 -12.08 10.18 -23.91
C CYS A 144 -12.07 8.76 -23.33
N PHE A 145 -12.58 7.80 -24.11
CA PHE A 145 -12.62 6.39 -23.72
C PHE A 145 -12.47 5.52 -24.97
N HIS A 146 -12.07 4.26 -24.83
CA HIS A 146 -12.18 3.33 -25.94
C HIS A 146 -13.66 3.15 -26.33
N HIS A 147 -13.94 3.09 -27.62
CA HIS A 147 -15.30 2.92 -28.14
C HIS A 147 -16.03 1.71 -27.54
N LYS A 148 -15.35 0.56 -27.41
CA LYS A 148 -15.90 -0.65 -26.80
C LYS A 148 -16.20 -0.47 -25.30
N CYS A 149 -15.33 0.25 -24.59
CA CYS A 149 -15.47 0.48 -23.15
C CYS A 149 -16.69 1.36 -22.85
N ILE A 150 -16.79 2.51 -23.54
CA ILE A 150 -17.91 3.44 -23.31
C ILE A 150 -19.25 2.86 -23.80
N HIS A 151 -19.25 2.11 -24.90
CA HIS A 151 -20.44 1.42 -25.36
C HIS A 151 -20.93 0.37 -24.34
N THR A 152 -20.03 -0.36 -23.71
CA THR A 152 -20.38 -1.32 -22.65
C THR A 152 -20.87 -0.61 -21.39
N TRP A 153 -20.29 0.54 -21.06
CA TRP A 153 -20.74 1.38 -19.95
C TRP A 153 -22.19 1.87 -20.16
N PHE A 154 -22.52 2.40 -21.31
CA PHE A 154 -23.86 2.90 -21.63
C PHE A 154 -24.94 1.83 -21.63
N LYS A 155 -24.58 0.54 -21.69
CA LYS A 155 -25.55 -0.57 -21.46
C LYS A 155 -25.96 -0.72 -19.99
N ARG A 156 -25.17 -0.19 -19.06
CA ARG A 156 -25.34 -0.35 -17.60
C ARG A 156 -25.59 0.97 -16.86
N GLY A 157 -25.24 2.10 -17.46
CA GLY A 157 -25.37 3.42 -16.85
C GLY A 157 -25.62 4.50 -17.89
N GLN A 158 -26.04 5.67 -17.43
CA GLN A 158 -26.23 6.86 -18.26
C GLN A 158 -25.19 7.91 -17.91
N GLY A 159 -24.74 8.65 -18.92
CA GLY A 159 -23.78 9.74 -18.75
C GLY A 159 -22.30 9.29 -18.70
N CYS A 160 -21.43 10.27 -18.65
CA CYS A 160 -19.99 10.08 -18.62
C CYS A 160 -19.52 9.36 -17.33
N PRO A 161 -18.68 8.32 -17.40
CA PRO A 161 -18.13 7.64 -16.23
C PRO A 161 -17.38 8.56 -15.24
N LEU A 162 -16.77 9.64 -15.75
CA LEU A 162 -15.95 10.57 -14.96
C LEU A 162 -16.76 11.72 -14.36
N CYS A 163 -17.54 12.44 -15.18
CA CYS A 163 -18.25 13.64 -14.72
C CYS A 163 -19.78 13.46 -14.59
N ARG A 164 -20.33 12.33 -15.01
CA ARG A 164 -21.75 11.96 -14.93
C ARG A 164 -22.70 12.90 -15.72
N GLN A 165 -22.16 13.71 -16.62
CA GLN A 165 -22.93 14.51 -17.57
C GLN A 165 -23.44 13.64 -18.71
#